data_e4b8f0fdd7ae5ed3f6fe32ee15400e35
#
_entry.id   e4b8f0fdd7ae5ed3f6fe32ee15400e35
#
_cell.length_a   1.000
_cell.length_b   1.000
_cell.length_c   1.000
_cell.angle_alpha   90.00
_cell.angle_beta   90.00
_cell.angle_gamma   90.00
#
_symmetry.space_group_name_H-M   'P 1'
#
loop_
_entity.id
_entity.type
_entity.pdbx_description
1 polymer ?
#
loop_
_entity_poly.entity_id
_entity_poly.type
_entity_poly.pdbx_seq_one_letter_code
_entity_poly.pdbx_strand_id
1 'polypeptide(L)'
;IMPRLVGSEMCIRDRANVDVILVGDSASNVIAGNETTVPITLDQMIYHASSVVKAVKRALVVVDLPFGSYQSDPQEALRSAIRIMKESGAHAVKLEGGSEIGESIDRIIKAGIPVMGHLGLTPQSIYKFGTYTVRAREEKEANLLVNDAKFLEKIGCFAAVLEKIPSELSKKVIKETNFPIIGIGAGNHVDGQVLVLHDLLGLTHEFNPRFLRRYMDLNKTV
;
A
#
# COMPACT_ATOMS: atom_id res chain seq x y z
N ILE A 1 36.02 2.49 -11.45
CA ILE A 1 35.14 1.56 -10.72
C ILE A 1 33.93 2.38 -10.29
N MET A 2 32.78 2.06 -10.87
CA MET A 2 31.54 2.84 -10.69
C MET A 2 30.83 2.48 -9.37
N PRO A 3 30.82 3.33 -8.34
CA PRO A 3 30.04 3.09 -7.13
C PRO A 3 28.56 3.50 -7.27
N ARG A 4 28.05 3.67 -8.49
CA ARG A 4 26.74 4.29 -8.73
C ARG A 4 25.68 3.40 -9.38
N LEU A 5 25.97 2.13 -9.71
CA LEU A 5 25.01 1.28 -10.42
C LEU A 5 23.83 0.83 -9.55
N VAL A 6 24.06 0.53 -8.28
CA VAL A 6 22.98 0.06 -7.38
C VAL A 6 22.04 1.20 -6.98
N GLY A 7 22.53 2.42 -6.84
CA GLY A 7 21.69 3.59 -6.54
C GLY A 7 20.92 4.16 -7.73
N SER A 8 21.35 3.86 -8.97
CA SER A 8 20.74 4.44 -10.17
C SER A 8 19.40 3.79 -10.54
N GLU A 9 19.25 2.49 -10.35
CA GLU A 9 18.01 1.78 -10.69
C GLU A 9 16.85 2.14 -9.75
N MET A 10 17.13 2.31 -8.47
CA MET A 10 16.13 2.75 -7.50
C MET A 10 15.71 4.22 -7.69
N CYS A 11 16.57 5.07 -8.25
CA CYS A 11 16.25 6.44 -8.63
C CYS A 11 15.36 6.58 -9.87
N ILE A 12 15.09 5.50 -10.63
CA ILE A 12 14.27 5.59 -11.84
C ILE A 12 12.87 6.10 -11.52
N ARG A 13 12.22 5.56 -10.49
CA ARG A 13 10.88 5.99 -10.06
C ARG A 13 10.85 7.44 -9.61
N ASP A 14 11.84 7.85 -8.82
CA ASP A 14 11.98 9.23 -8.37
C ASP A 14 12.22 10.20 -9.55
N ARG A 15 13.04 9.79 -10.52
CA ARG A 15 13.26 10.54 -11.76
C ARG A 15 12.05 10.58 -12.70
N ALA A 16 11.19 9.58 -12.63
CA ALA A 16 9.91 9.55 -13.35
C ALA A 16 8.85 10.48 -12.73
N ASN A 17 9.21 11.22 -11.69
CA ASN A 17 8.35 12.17 -10.98
C ASN A 17 7.09 11.54 -10.36
N VAL A 18 7.16 10.28 -9.92
CA VAL A 18 6.08 9.71 -9.10
C VAL A 18 6.05 10.45 -7.75
N ASP A 19 4.86 10.68 -7.22
CA ASP A 19 4.68 11.44 -5.98
C ASP A 19 4.92 10.59 -4.75
N VAL A 20 4.56 9.30 -4.82
CA VAL A 20 4.66 8.34 -3.72
C VAL A 20 5.33 7.06 -4.21
N ILE A 21 6.23 6.51 -3.42
CA ILE A 21 6.78 5.16 -3.59
C ILE A 21 6.30 4.34 -2.40
N LEU A 22 5.48 3.33 -2.68
CA LEU A 22 5.02 2.38 -1.69
C LEU A 22 5.99 1.20 -1.63
N VAL A 23 6.57 0.97 -0.47
CA VAL A 23 7.29 -0.27 -0.16
C VAL A 23 6.25 -1.24 0.38
N GLY A 24 5.68 -2.02 -0.55
CA GLY A 24 4.53 -2.87 -0.28
C GLY A 24 4.91 -4.26 0.24
N ASP A 25 4.07 -4.81 1.09
CA ASP A 25 4.17 -6.20 1.54
C ASP A 25 3.97 -7.22 0.40
N SER A 26 3.48 -6.76 -0.77
CA SER A 26 3.52 -7.50 -2.04
C SER A 26 4.93 -7.96 -2.44
N ALA A 27 5.99 -7.44 -1.82
CA ALA A 27 7.34 -7.98 -1.91
C ALA A 27 7.42 -9.46 -1.49
N SER A 28 6.53 -9.92 -0.61
CA SER A 28 6.32 -11.33 -0.32
C SER A 28 6.07 -12.16 -1.58
N ASN A 29 5.23 -11.65 -2.48
CA ASN A 29 4.91 -12.34 -3.75
C ASN A 29 6.01 -12.15 -4.79
N VAL A 30 6.32 -10.90 -5.13
CA VAL A 30 7.12 -10.57 -6.32
C VAL A 30 8.63 -10.67 -6.11
N ILE A 31 9.11 -10.74 -4.87
CA ILE A 31 10.53 -10.89 -4.54
C ILE A 31 10.81 -12.24 -3.85
N ALA A 32 10.00 -12.58 -2.85
CA ALA A 32 10.22 -13.82 -2.08
C ALA A 32 9.50 -15.06 -2.65
N GLY A 33 8.60 -14.89 -3.65
CA GLY A 33 7.91 -15.99 -4.33
C GLY A 33 6.82 -16.67 -3.49
N ASN A 34 6.34 -16.02 -2.43
CA ASN A 34 5.24 -16.55 -1.62
C ASN A 34 3.88 -16.36 -2.33
N GLU A 35 2.91 -17.21 -2.03
CA GLU A 35 1.56 -17.14 -2.60
C GLU A 35 0.76 -15.93 -2.10
N THR A 36 1.07 -15.45 -0.89
CA THR A 36 0.34 -14.34 -0.24
C THR A 36 1.31 -13.31 0.34
N THR A 37 0.79 -12.15 0.75
CA THR A 37 1.59 -11.12 1.44
C THR A 37 1.86 -11.47 2.92
N VAL A 38 1.12 -12.42 3.48
CA VAL A 38 1.12 -12.77 4.92
C VAL A 38 2.49 -13.19 5.48
N PRO A 39 3.34 -13.95 4.75
CA PRO A 39 4.62 -14.44 5.32
C PRO A 39 5.71 -13.38 5.51
N ILE A 40 5.63 -12.23 4.85
CA ILE A 40 6.70 -11.22 4.94
C ILE A 40 6.80 -10.66 6.36
N THR A 41 8.03 -10.54 6.86
CA THR A 41 8.30 -10.08 8.22
C THR A 41 8.56 -8.57 8.29
N LEU A 42 8.43 -8.01 9.49
CA LEU A 42 8.77 -6.60 9.73
C LEU A 42 10.24 -6.29 9.38
N ASP A 43 11.16 -7.20 9.68
CA ASP A 43 12.59 -7.04 9.39
C ASP A 43 12.86 -7.00 7.88
N GLN A 44 12.16 -7.85 7.11
CA GLN A 44 12.24 -7.81 5.65
C GLN A 44 11.68 -6.50 5.09
N MET A 45 10.55 -6.02 5.62
CA MET A 45 10.00 -4.72 5.21
C MET A 45 10.96 -3.57 5.51
N ILE A 46 11.60 -3.56 6.67
CA ILE A 46 12.63 -2.58 7.05
C ILE A 46 13.83 -2.65 6.11
N TYR A 47 14.29 -3.86 5.75
CA TYR A 47 15.38 -4.05 4.80
C TYR A 47 15.06 -3.45 3.43
N HIS A 48 13.89 -3.77 2.87
CA HIS A 48 13.44 -3.20 1.60
C HIS A 48 13.26 -1.68 1.67
N ALA A 49 12.63 -1.19 2.74
CA ALA A 49 12.39 0.24 2.95
C ALA A 49 13.71 1.02 3.03
N SER A 50 14.69 0.57 3.82
CA SER A 50 15.99 1.22 3.94
C SER A 50 16.75 1.28 2.60
N SER A 51 16.58 0.26 1.76
CA SER A 51 17.16 0.24 0.41
C SER A 51 16.50 1.28 -0.50
N VAL A 52 15.17 1.41 -0.43
CA VAL A 52 14.42 2.41 -1.23
C VAL A 52 14.74 3.82 -0.77
N VAL A 53 14.70 4.09 0.53
CA VAL A 53 14.93 5.44 1.10
C VAL A 53 16.30 5.99 0.70
N LYS A 54 17.36 5.17 0.73
CA LYS A 54 18.72 5.59 0.31
C LYS A 54 18.79 6.09 -1.14
N ALA A 55 17.87 5.66 -1.99
CA ALA A 55 17.89 5.98 -3.41
C ALA A 55 16.92 7.12 -3.80
N VAL A 56 15.91 7.38 -2.97
CA VAL A 56 14.84 8.36 -3.24
C VAL A 56 15.25 9.74 -2.71
N LYS A 57 14.97 10.79 -3.50
CA LYS A 57 15.28 12.18 -3.14
C LYS A 57 14.05 13.07 -3.07
N ARG A 58 12.99 12.77 -3.80
CA ARG A 58 11.80 13.61 -3.95
C ARG A 58 10.52 12.93 -3.46
N ALA A 59 10.26 11.71 -3.91
CA ALA A 59 8.99 11.04 -3.65
C ALA A 59 8.79 10.75 -2.15
N LEU A 60 7.54 10.80 -1.71
CA LEU A 60 7.16 10.31 -0.39
C LEU A 60 7.34 8.79 -0.33
N VAL A 61 8.08 8.28 0.65
CA VAL A 61 8.24 6.83 0.85
C VAL A 61 7.30 6.39 1.96
N VAL A 62 6.34 5.54 1.60
CA VAL A 62 5.37 4.92 2.51
C VAL A 62 5.70 3.43 2.61
N VAL A 63 5.64 2.86 3.81
CA VAL A 63 5.99 1.44 4.06
C VAL A 63 4.80 0.71 4.68
N ASP A 64 4.48 -0.46 4.13
CA ASP A 64 3.44 -1.30 4.72
C ASP A 64 3.88 -1.89 6.04
N LEU A 65 3.04 -1.79 7.06
CA LEU A 65 3.12 -2.65 8.22
C LEU A 65 2.65 -4.05 7.81
N PRO A 66 3.50 -5.10 7.93
CA PRO A 66 3.13 -6.44 7.50
C PRO A 66 2.11 -7.08 8.44
N PHE A 67 1.43 -8.12 7.95
CA PHE A 67 0.46 -8.87 8.73
C PHE A 67 1.06 -9.34 10.06
N GLY A 68 0.27 -9.23 11.14
CA GLY A 68 0.66 -9.61 12.50
C GLY A 68 1.40 -8.52 13.28
N SER A 69 1.81 -7.41 12.63
CA SER A 69 2.58 -6.35 13.29
C SER A 69 1.73 -5.22 13.89
N TYR A 70 0.40 -5.21 13.68
CA TYR A 70 -0.46 -4.12 14.14
C TYR A 70 -1.89 -4.54 14.49
N GLN A 71 -2.32 -5.76 14.13
CA GLN A 71 -3.72 -6.20 14.33
C GLN A 71 -4.01 -6.61 15.77
N SER A 72 -3.03 -7.12 16.49
CA SER A 72 -3.22 -7.73 17.82
C SER A 72 -3.29 -6.71 18.96
N ASP A 73 -2.47 -5.66 18.90
CA ASP A 73 -2.31 -4.68 19.98
C ASP A 73 -1.83 -3.32 19.46
N PRO A 74 -2.50 -2.20 19.86
CA PRO A 74 -2.08 -0.84 19.48
C PRO A 74 -0.67 -0.47 19.93
N GLN A 75 -0.15 -1.04 21.03
CA GLN A 75 1.23 -0.79 21.48
C GLN A 75 2.24 -1.49 20.57
N GLU A 76 1.93 -2.70 20.11
CA GLU A 76 2.74 -3.42 19.15
C GLU A 76 2.74 -2.71 17.79
N ALA A 77 1.57 -2.24 17.35
CA ALA A 77 1.45 -1.42 16.15
C ALA A 77 2.37 -0.20 16.18
N LEU A 78 2.35 0.53 17.30
CA LEU A 78 3.23 1.68 17.50
C LEU A 78 4.71 1.27 17.48
N ARG A 79 5.11 0.20 18.18
CA ARG A 79 6.49 -0.29 18.18
C ARG A 79 6.96 -0.65 16.77
N SER A 80 6.12 -1.35 16.02
CA SER A 80 6.40 -1.73 14.62
C SER A 80 6.56 -0.51 13.72
N ALA A 81 5.67 0.48 13.84
CA ALA A 81 5.78 1.73 13.10
C ALA A 81 7.05 2.52 13.47
N ILE A 82 7.39 2.62 14.75
CA ILE A 82 8.63 3.26 15.22
C ILE A 82 9.85 2.56 14.62
N ARG A 83 9.89 1.24 14.59
CA ARG A 83 10.98 0.48 13.98
C ARG A 83 11.14 0.83 12.51
N ILE A 84 10.04 0.79 11.72
CA ILE A 84 10.09 1.18 10.31
C ILE A 84 10.68 2.59 10.16
N MET A 85 10.14 3.58 10.86
CA MET A 85 10.59 4.96 10.74
C MET A 85 12.07 5.14 11.11
N LYS A 86 12.52 4.57 12.23
CA LYS A 86 13.88 4.73 12.75
C LYS A 86 14.93 3.93 11.98
N GLU A 87 14.60 2.69 11.60
CA GLU A 87 15.58 1.78 11.02
C GLU A 87 15.67 1.92 9.50
N SER A 88 14.60 2.39 8.83
CA SER A 88 14.62 2.60 7.38
C SER A 88 14.76 4.05 6.94
N GLY A 89 14.33 5.00 7.77
CA GLY A 89 14.22 6.41 7.39
C GLY A 89 13.00 6.71 6.52
N ALA A 90 11.99 5.83 6.49
CA ALA A 90 10.72 6.06 5.77
C ALA A 90 9.98 7.29 6.27
N HIS A 91 9.06 7.81 5.46
CA HIS A 91 8.32 9.04 5.76
C HIS A 91 6.94 8.78 6.36
N ALA A 92 6.35 7.62 6.10
CA ALA A 92 5.02 7.24 6.56
C ALA A 92 4.85 5.72 6.56
N VAL A 93 3.80 5.23 7.22
CA VAL A 93 3.41 3.82 7.20
C VAL A 93 2.02 3.64 6.59
N LYS A 94 1.72 2.43 6.04
CA LYS A 94 0.39 2.06 5.57
C LYS A 94 -0.12 0.85 6.35
N LEU A 95 -1.41 0.85 6.68
CA LEU A 95 -2.11 -0.23 7.37
C LEU A 95 -3.39 -0.61 6.62
N GLU A 96 -3.70 -1.90 6.60
CA GLU A 96 -4.92 -2.45 6.01
C GLU A 96 -6.03 -2.60 7.04
N GLY A 97 -7.17 -1.96 6.78
CA GLY A 97 -8.36 -1.99 7.63
C GLY A 97 -8.93 -0.59 7.89
N GLY A 98 -10.12 -0.56 8.45
CA GLY A 98 -10.86 0.63 8.79
C GLY A 98 -11.00 0.83 10.30
N SER A 99 -12.24 0.95 10.75
CA SER A 99 -12.57 1.20 12.16
C SER A 99 -12.12 0.09 13.11
N GLU A 100 -12.00 -1.14 12.64
CA GLU A 100 -11.56 -2.30 13.42
C GLU A 100 -10.11 -2.22 13.91
N ILE A 101 -9.26 -1.46 13.21
CA ILE A 101 -7.86 -1.19 13.63
C ILE A 101 -7.66 0.26 14.06
N GLY A 102 -8.75 0.97 14.34
CA GLY A 102 -8.73 2.40 14.63
C GLY A 102 -7.84 2.80 15.79
N GLU A 103 -7.79 2.00 16.87
CA GLU A 103 -6.93 2.25 18.02
C GLU A 103 -5.44 2.18 17.65
N SER A 104 -5.05 1.23 16.80
CA SER A 104 -3.69 1.10 16.28
C SER A 104 -3.29 2.32 15.45
N ILE A 105 -4.19 2.77 14.55
CA ILE A 105 -3.97 3.96 13.72
C ILE A 105 -3.84 5.21 14.60
N ASP A 106 -4.76 5.43 15.52
CA ASP A 106 -4.77 6.58 16.43
C ASP A 106 -3.48 6.66 17.26
N ARG A 107 -3.03 5.50 17.75
CA ARG A 107 -1.82 5.41 18.55
C ARG A 107 -0.57 5.79 17.77
N ILE A 108 -0.48 5.37 16.51
CA ILE A 108 0.63 5.68 15.61
C ILE A 108 0.61 7.18 15.26
N ILE A 109 -0.55 7.72 14.89
CA ILE A 109 -0.70 9.14 14.52
C ILE A 109 -0.37 10.06 15.71
N LYS A 110 -0.85 9.75 16.93
CA LYS A 110 -0.54 10.51 18.15
C LYS A 110 0.94 10.50 18.52
N ALA A 111 1.69 9.51 18.06
CA ALA A 111 3.14 9.47 18.22
C ALA A 111 3.90 10.32 17.16
N GLY A 112 3.18 10.97 16.25
CA GLY A 112 3.75 11.84 15.20
C GLY A 112 4.13 11.10 13.91
N ILE A 113 3.68 9.87 13.70
CA ILE A 113 3.97 9.09 12.49
C ILE A 113 2.78 9.22 11.53
N PRO A 114 2.99 9.72 10.29
CA PRO A 114 1.93 9.81 9.29
C PRO A 114 1.44 8.42 8.86
N VAL A 115 0.12 8.26 8.75
CA VAL A 115 -0.51 6.99 8.38
C VAL A 115 -1.32 7.13 7.09
N MET A 116 -1.13 6.19 6.18
CA MET A 116 -1.99 5.95 5.02
C MET A 116 -2.89 4.74 5.33
N GLY A 117 -4.20 4.88 5.10
CA GLY A 117 -5.14 3.76 5.21
C GLY A 117 -5.17 2.88 3.98
N HIS A 118 -5.81 1.70 4.09
CA HIS A 118 -6.05 0.81 2.94
C HIS A 118 -7.36 0.05 3.13
N LEU A 119 -8.31 0.24 2.20
CA LEU A 119 -9.65 -0.32 2.22
C LEU A 119 -9.99 -1.08 0.93
N GLY A 120 -11.04 -1.86 0.97
CA GLY A 120 -11.50 -2.69 -0.15
C GLY A 120 -10.95 -4.10 -0.08
N LEU A 121 -10.27 -4.57 -1.12
CA LEU A 121 -9.48 -5.79 -1.03
C LEU A 121 -8.21 -5.48 -0.24
N THR A 122 -8.09 -6.09 0.91
CA THR A 122 -6.90 -6.01 1.75
C THR A 122 -6.16 -7.35 1.68
N PRO A 123 -5.02 -7.44 0.96
CA PRO A 123 -4.31 -8.71 0.73
C PRO A 123 -3.93 -9.48 1.99
N GLN A 124 -3.65 -8.78 3.08
CA GLN A 124 -3.38 -9.42 4.39
C GLN A 124 -4.59 -10.19 4.94
N SER A 125 -5.80 -9.86 4.48
CA SER A 125 -7.04 -10.57 4.86
C SER A 125 -7.41 -11.70 3.90
N ILE A 126 -6.49 -12.17 3.04
CA ILE A 126 -6.80 -13.12 1.95
C ILE A 126 -7.40 -14.43 2.47
N TYR A 127 -6.96 -14.92 3.62
CA TYR A 127 -7.53 -16.14 4.23
C TYR A 127 -8.96 -15.95 4.71
N LYS A 128 -9.34 -14.74 5.10
CA LYS A 128 -10.73 -14.38 5.43
C LYS A 128 -11.60 -14.29 4.18
N PHE A 129 -11.05 -13.75 3.10
CA PHE A 129 -11.79 -13.54 1.85
C PHE A 129 -11.82 -14.78 0.96
N GLY A 130 -10.82 -15.63 1.03
CA GLY A 130 -10.68 -16.85 0.21
C GLY A 130 -10.42 -16.59 -1.27
N THR A 131 -10.43 -15.33 -1.71
CA THR A 131 -10.30 -14.96 -3.13
C THR A 131 -9.91 -13.49 -3.29
N TYR A 132 -9.25 -13.19 -4.39
CA TYR A 132 -8.89 -11.82 -4.82
C TYR A 132 -9.99 -11.16 -5.69
N THR A 133 -11.26 -11.44 -5.45
CA THR A 133 -12.39 -10.83 -6.19
C THR A 133 -12.63 -9.38 -5.77
N VAL A 134 -13.40 -8.65 -6.60
CA VAL A 134 -13.82 -7.27 -6.31
C VAL A 134 -14.67 -7.26 -5.03
N ARG A 135 -14.32 -6.37 -4.10
CA ARG A 135 -14.97 -6.19 -2.79
C ARG A 135 -16.06 -5.12 -2.86
N ALA A 136 -16.83 -5.03 -1.79
CA ALA A 136 -17.85 -3.99 -1.59
C ALA A 136 -18.88 -3.89 -2.75
N ARG A 137 -19.28 -5.02 -3.30
CA ARG A 137 -20.38 -5.11 -4.27
C ARG A 137 -21.75 -5.07 -3.59
N GLU A 138 -21.84 -5.67 -2.41
CA GLU A 138 -23.04 -5.67 -1.61
C GLU A 138 -23.20 -4.33 -0.87
N GLU A 139 -24.43 -3.85 -0.77
CA GLU A 139 -24.74 -2.54 -0.18
C GLU A 139 -24.19 -2.39 1.25
N LYS A 140 -24.29 -3.43 2.06
CA LYS A 140 -23.76 -3.43 3.43
C LYS A 140 -22.26 -3.20 3.47
N GLU A 141 -21.50 -3.92 2.64
CA GLU A 141 -20.04 -3.78 2.55
C GLU A 141 -19.65 -2.43 1.95
N ALA A 142 -20.39 -1.96 0.94
CA ALA A 142 -20.16 -0.65 0.33
C ALA A 142 -20.37 0.50 1.33
N ASN A 143 -21.44 0.45 2.12
CA ASN A 143 -21.71 1.44 3.16
C ASN A 143 -20.66 1.39 4.27
N LEU A 144 -20.21 0.21 4.68
CA LEU A 144 -19.11 0.05 5.64
C LEU A 144 -17.83 0.72 5.11
N LEU A 145 -17.45 0.42 3.86
CA LEU A 145 -16.25 1.00 3.23
C LEU A 145 -16.29 2.54 3.20
N VAL A 146 -17.43 3.13 2.87
CA VAL A 146 -17.58 4.61 2.88
C VAL A 146 -17.44 5.16 4.30
N ASN A 147 -18.03 4.50 5.29
CA ASN A 147 -17.91 4.91 6.70
C ASN A 147 -16.48 4.78 7.21
N ASP A 148 -15.78 3.71 6.84
CA ASP A 148 -14.37 3.49 7.17
C ASP A 148 -13.47 4.54 6.51
N ALA A 149 -13.73 4.94 5.26
CA ALA A 149 -12.98 6.01 4.62
C ALA A 149 -13.13 7.35 5.37
N LYS A 150 -14.36 7.71 5.77
CA LYS A 150 -14.61 8.90 6.62
C LYS A 150 -13.96 8.78 7.99
N PHE A 151 -13.98 7.58 8.56
CA PHE A 151 -13.34 7.32 9.84
C PHE A 151 -11.82 7.52 9.75
N LEU A 152 -11.17 6.99 8.70
CA LEU A 152 -9.73 7.17 8.45
C LEU A 152 -9.37 8.65 8.29
N GLU A 153 -10.14 9.42 7.54
CA GLU A 153 -9.96 10.87 7.44
C GLU A 153 -10.08 11.54 8.80
N LYS A 154 -11.16 11.26 9.54
CA LYS A 154 -11.43 11.86 10.86
C LYS A 154 -10.36 11.56 11.88
N ILE A 155 -9.77 10.35 11.88
CA ILE A 155 -8.72 9.95 12.82
C ILE A 155 -7.36 10.55 12.46
N GLY A 156 -7.22 11.15 11.26
CA GLY A 156 -6.04 11.87 10.83
C GLY A 156 -5.12 11.11 9.87
N CYS A 157 -5.59 10.06 9.20
CA CYS A 157 -4.87 9.51 8.05
C CYS A 157 -4.69 10.60 6.99
N PHE A 158 -3.51 10.68 6.38
CA PHE A 158 -3.24 11.70 5.36
C PHE A 158 -3.70 11.29 3.96
N ALA A 159 -3.96 10.00 3.73
CA ALA A 159 -4.45 9.43 2.48
C ALA A 159 -5.01 8.02 2.72
N ALA A 160 -5.71 7.46 1.74
CA ALA A 160 -6.08 6.05 1.74
C ALA A 160 -5.94 5.41 0.36
N VAL A 161 -5.60 4.11 0.34
CA VAL A 161 -5.67 3.25 -0.84
C VAL A 161 -7.05 2.61 -0.89
N LEU A 162 -7.66 2.57 -2.07
CA LEU A 162 -8.85 1.77 -2.38
C LEU A 162 -8.48 0.70 -3.39
N GLU A 163 -8.60 -0.57 -2.99
CA GLU A 163 -8.23 -1.69 -3.84
C GLU A 163 -9.43 -2.54 -4.27
N LYS A 164 -9.51 -2.82 -5.57
CA LYS A 164 -10.47 -3.76 -6.18
C LYS A 164 -11.91 -3.57 -5.69
N ILE A 165 -12.43 -2.38 -5.84
CA ILE A 165 -13.82 -2.01 -5.55
C ILE A 165 -14.52 -1.50 -6.83
N PRO A 166 -15.87 -1.45 -6.87
CA PRO A 166 -16.59 -0.83 -7.98
C PRO A 166 -16.21 0.64 -8.18
N SER A 167 -16.03 1.07 -9.43
CA SER A 167 -15.67 2.46 -9.78
C SER A 167 -16.68 3.50 -9.27
N GLU A 168 -17.98 3.18 -9.27
CA GLU A 168 -19.00 4.09 -8.73
C GLU A 168 -18.91 4.24 -7.20
N LEU A 169 -18.40 3.21 -6.51
CA LEU A 169 -18.16 3.30 -5.07
C LEU A 169 -16.97 4.21 -4.76
N SER A 170 -15.87 4.11 -5.53
CA SER A 170 -14.74 5.04 -5.35
C SER A 170 -15.15 6.49 -5.60
N LYS A 171 -16.00 6.74 -6.62
CA LYS A 171 -16.60 8.06 -6.88
C LYS A 171 -17.44 8.58 -5.71
N LYS A 172 -18.17 7.69 -5.01
CA LYS A 172 -18.91 8.04 -3.80
C LYS A 172 -17.96 8.41 -2.67
N VAL A 173 -16.89 7.62 -2.43
CA VAL A 173 -15.89 7.91 -1.40
C VAL A 173 -15.25 9.28 -1.63
N ILE A 174 -14.77 9.57 -2.85
CA ILE A 174 -14.18 10.87 -3.22
C ILE A 174 -15.12 12.05 -2.92
N LYS A 175 -16.41 11.88 -3.11
CA LYS A 175 -17.38 12.94 -2.81
C LYS A 175 -17.63 13.15 -1.31
N GLU A 176 -17.36 12.14 -0.52
CA GLU A 176 -17.68 12.12 0.91
C GLU A 176 -16.44 12.27 1.81
N THR A 177 -15.25 12.41 1.21
CA THR A 177 -13.97 12.62 1.91
C THR A 177 -13.19 13.76 1.26
N ASN A 178 -12.24 14.37 1.99
CA ASN A 178 -11.44 15.49 1.53
C ASN A 178 -9.92 15.21 1.56
N PHE A 179 -9.52 13.98 1.83
CA PHE A 179 -8.12 13.56 1.81
C PHE A 179 -7.82 12.74 0.55
N PRO A 180 -6.56 12.68 0.09
CA PRO A 180 -6.18 11.97 -1.14
C PRO A 180 -6.57 10.49 -1.12
N ILE A 181 -7.22 10.04 -2.18
CA ILE A 181 -7.57 8.65 -2.44
C ILE A 181 -6.76 8.10 -3.60
N ILE A 182 -6.05 7.01 -3.36
CA ILE A 182 -5.21 6.33 -4.35
C ILE A 182 -5.86 5.00 -4.71
N GLY A 183 -6.08 4.75 -5.99
CA GLY A 183 -6.78 3.55 -6.47
C GLY A 183 -5.85 2.49 -7.05
N ILE A 184 -6.23 1.22 -6.86
CA ILE A 184 -5.74 0.08 -7.63
C ILE A 184 -6.91 -0.85 -7.92
N GLY A 185 -7.32 -0.92 -9.19
CA GLY A 185 -8.53 -1.63 -9.57
C GLY A 185 -9.83 -1.03 -8.98
N ALA A 186 -9.84 0.28 -8.71
CA ALA A 186 -10.96 1.03 -8.15
C ALA A 186 -11.59 2.02 -9.16
N GLY A 187 -11.22 1.93 -10.44
CA GLY A 187 -11.67 2.88 -11.47
C GLY A 187 -10.80 4.14 -11.53
N ASN A 188 -11.27 5.14 -12.28
CA ASN A 188 -10.53 6.36 -12.58
C ASN A 188 -11.03 7.62 -11.84
N HIS A 189 -11.95 7.45 -10.88
CA HIS A 189 -12.52 8.56 -10.10
C HIS A 189 -11.71 8.91 -8.84
N VAL A 190 -10.47 8.44 -8.75
CA VAL A 190 -9.57 8.63 -7.61
C VAL A 190 -8.52 9.70 -7.93
N ASP A 191 -7.89 10.28 -6.90
CA ASP A 191 -6.90 11.34 -7.05
C ASP A 191 -5.56 10.84 -7.59
N GLY A 192 -5.22 9.56 -7.35
CA GLY A 192 -4.01 8.92 -7.82
C GLY A 192 -4.20 7.43 -8.10
N GLN A 193 -3.23 6.82 -8.77
CA GLN A 193 -3.20 5.38 -9.08
C GLN A 193 -1.89 4.78 -8.58
N VAL A 194 -1.96 3.55 -8.08
CA VAL A 194 -0.79 2.76 -7.72
C VAL A 194 -0.77 1.44 -8.49
N LEU A 195 0.40 1.00 -8.89
CA LEU A 195 0.62 -0.32 -9.51
C LEU A 195 1.88 -0.96 -8.95
N VAL A 196 1.87 -2.29 -8.84
CA VAL A 196 3.07 -3.06 -8.54
C VAL A 196 4.04 -2.95 -9.72
N LEU A 197 5.29 -2.62 -9.45
CA LEU A 197 6.28 -2.36 -10.50
C LEU A 197 6.49 -3.56 -11.43
N HIS A 198 6.52 -4.76 -10.88
CA HIS A 198 6.67 -6.01 -11.65
C HIS A 198 5.52 -6.21 -12.64
N ASP A 199 4.31 -5.88 -12.24
CA ASP A 199 3.11 -5.95 -13.11
C ASP A 199 3.15 -4.86 -14.17
N LEU A 200 3.48 -3.63 -13.79
CA LEU A 200 3.60 -2.48 -14.69
C LEU A 200 4.63 -2.72 -15.80
N LEU A 201 5.74 -3.38 -15.48
CA LEU A 201 6.82 -3.70 -16.42
C LEU A 201 6.61 -5.03 -17.17
N GLY A 202 5.57 -5.79 -16.85
CA GLY A 202 5.26 -7.06 -17.49
C GLY A 202 6.22 -8.18 -17.14
N LEU A 203 6.77 -8.18 -15.91
CA LEU A 203 7.57 -9.29 -15.37
C LEU A 203 6.69 -10.45 -14.92
N THR A 204 5.52 -10.16 -14.35
CA THR A 204 4.50 -11.14 -13.95
C THR A 204 3.58 -11.44 -15.13
N HIS A 205 3.84 -12.52 -15.88
CA HIS A 205 3.09 -12.83 -17.09
C HIS A 205 1.70 -13.40 -16.80
N GLU A 206 1.58 -14.26 -15.78
CA GLU A 206 0.33 -14.96 -15.46
C GLU A 206 -0.73 -14.07 -14.80
N PHE A 207 -0.32 -13.01 -14.12
CA PHE A 207 -1.23 -12.06 -13.48
C PHE A 207 -1.69 -10.98 -14.48
N ASN A 208 -2.93 -11.08 -14.94
CA ASN A 208 -3.49 -10.16 -15.96
C ASN A 208 -4.90 -9.64 -15.60
N PRO A 209 -5.06 -8.90 -14.48
CA PRO A 209 -6.35 -8.33 -14.12
C PRO A 209 -6.75 -7.19 -15.08
N ARG A 210 -8.05 -6.92 -15.20
CA ARG A 210 -8.59 -5.90 -16.11
C ARG A 210 -8.05 -4.48 -15.87
N PHE A 211 -7.66 -4.15 -14.66
CA PHE A 211 -7.16 -2.82 -14.31
C PHE A 211 -5.67 -2.64 -14.61
N LEU A 212 -4.94 -3.72 -14.87
CA LEU A 212 -3.51 -3.66 -15.12
C LEU A 212 -3.24 -3.16 -16.54
N ARG A 213 -2.54 -2.03 -16.63
CA ARG A 213 -1.91 -1.59 -17.86
C ARG A 213 -0.42 -1.90 -17.78
N ARG A 214 0.04 -2.77 -18.68
CA ARG A 214 1.47 -3.01 -18.87
C ARG A 214 2.05 -1.96 -19.79
N TYR A 215 3.19 -1.43 -19.41
CA TYR A 215 3.92 -0.43 -20.20
C TYR A 215 5.13 -1.05 -20.92
N MET A 216 5.55 -2.23 -20.50
CA MET A 216 6.61 -3.03 -21.10
C MET A 216 6.24 -4.51 -21.05
N ASP A 217 6.97 -5.34 -21.77
CA ASP A 217 6.88 -6.81 -21.74
C ASP A 217 8.29 -7.37 -21.46
N LEU A 218 8.78 -7.15 -20.24
CA LEU A 218 10.12 -7.58 -19.85
C LEU A 218 10.23 -9.09 -19.78
N ASN A 219 9.13 -9.82 -19.58
CA ASN A 219 9.14 -11.29 -19.61
C ASN A 219 9.63 -11.85 -20.94
N LYS A 220 9.40 -11.15 -22.07
CA LYS A 220 9.91 -11.54 -23.38
C LYS A 220 11.33 -11.03 -23.66
N THR A 221 11.80 -10.08 -22.87
CA THR A 221 13.09 -9.42 -23.14
C THR A 221 14.22 -10.02 -22.29
N VAL A 222 13.88 -10.67 -21.19
CA VAL A 222 14.80 -11.34 -20.27
C VAL A 222 14.70 -12.84 -20.48
#